data_2fad5a12749a60edc325b29bed211221
#
_entry.id   2fad5a12749a60edc325b29bed211221
#
_cell.length_a   1.000
_cell.length_b   1.000
_cell.length_c   1.000
_cell.angle_alpha   90.00
_cell.angle_beta   90.00
_cell.angle_gamma   90.00
#
_symmetry.space_group_name_H-M   'P 1'
#
loop_
_entity.id
_entity.type
_entity.pdbx_description
1 polymer ?
#
loop_
_entity_poly.entity_id
_entity_poly.type
_entity_poly.pdbx_seq_one_letter_code
_entity_poly.pdbx_strand_id
1 'polypeptide(L)'
;MAYTIAFFGTKPYDEASFNDKNKEFGFEFRYYKGHLNKNNVLLTQGVDAVCIFVNDTADAEVINAMAANGVKLLALRCAGFNNVDLNAAANAGITVVRVPAYSPYAVAEYTVALMLSLNRKIPRASWRTKDGNFSLHGLMGFDMHGKTVGIIGTGKIAKILIHILKGFGMNVLAYDLYPDYNFAREEQIVYTSLDELYHSSDIISLHCPLTEATKYLINDYSISKMKDGVMIIN
;
A
#
# COMPACT_ATOMS: atom_id res chain seq x y z
N MET A 1 8.70 34.40 12.01
CA MET A 1 7.38 34.09 11.36
C MET A 1 7.16 32.59 11.49
N ALA A 2 5.94 32.16 11.76
CA ALA A 2 5.60 30.73 11.74
C ALA A 2 5.57 30.23 10.29
N TYR A 3 6.06 29.00 10.05
CA TYR A 3 5.92 28.36 8.74
C TYR A 3 4.46 28.01 8.47
N THR A 4 3.99 28.30 7.27
CA THR A 4 2.62 27.98 6.83
C THR A 4 2.63 26.72 5.97
N ILE A 5 1.74 25.77 6.30
CA ILE A 5 1.66 24.46 5.64
C ILE A 5 0.26 24.26 5.05
N ALA A 6 0.16 24.09 3.74
CA ALA A 6 -1.07 23.68 3.08
C ALA A 6 -1.22 22.15 3.19
N PHE A 7 -2.30 21.68 3.79
CA PHE A 7 -2.56 20.27 4.08
C PHE A 7 -3.77 19.78 3.27
N PHE A 8 -3.53 18.95 2.26
CA PHE A 8 -4.57 18.49 1.34
C PHE A 8 -5.11 17.10 1.71
N GLY A 9 -6.36 16.83 1.31
CA GLY A 9 -7.04 15.56 1.57
C GLY A 9 -7.25 15.27 3.06
N THR A 10 -7.37 16.33 3.89
CA THR A 10 -7.44 16.22 5.36
C THR A 10 -8.68 15.46 5.82
N LYS A 11 -8.54 14.73 6.92
CA LYS A 11 -9.59 14.06 7.66
C LYS A 11 -9.60 14.55 9.11
N PRO A 12 -10.70 14.42 9.85
CA PRO A 12 -10.77 14.88 11.24
C PRO A 12 -9.66 14.33 12.15
N TYR A 13 -9.25 13.08 11.93
CA TYR A 13 -8.15 12.48 12.70
C TYR A 13 -6.77 13.07 12.34
N ASP A 14 -6.55 13.51 11.09
CA ASP A 14 -5.34 14.23 10.70
C ASP A 14 -5.27 15.55 11.44
N GLU A 15 -6.33 16.35 11.39
CA GLU A 15 -6.40 17.66 12.05
C GLU A 15 -6.17 17.52 13.54
N ALA A 16 -6.81 16.55 14.20
CA ALA A 16 -6.63 16.31 15.63
C ALA A 16 -5.17 15.97 15.97
N SER A 17 -4.57 15.03 15.24
CA SER A 17 -3.20 14.56 15.51
C SER A 17 -2.15 15.63 15.20
N PHE A 18 -2.26 16.30 14.04
CA PHE A 18 -1.29 17.33 13.64
C PHE A 18 -1.40 18.58 14.52
N ASN A 19 -2.61 19.02 14.88
CA ASN A 19 -2.79 20.16 15.79
C ASN A 19 -2.28 19.86 17.20
N ASP A 20 -2.46 18.63 17.69
CA ASP A 20 -1.92 18.24 19.00
C ASP A 20 -0.39 18.30 18.99
N LYS A 21 0.25 17.70 18.00
CA LYS A 21 1.71 17.72 17.87
C LYS A 21 2.25 19.13 17.57
N ASN A 22 1.50 19.96 16.87
CA ASN A 22 1.89 21.31 16.50
C ASN A 22 2.05 22.27 17.71
N LYS A 23 1.53 21.93 18.87
CA LYS A 23 1.77 22.68 20.11
C LYS A 23 3.26 22.82 20.44
N GLU A 24 4.08 21.88 19.94
CA GLU A 24 5.54 21.88 20.09
C GLU A 24 6.28 22.73 19.04
N PHE A 25 5.65 22.98 17.88
CA PHE A 25 6.33 23.60 16.72
C PHE A 25 5.77 24.98 16.33
N GLY A 26 4.48 25.20 16.51
CA GLY A 26 3.84 26.49 16.22
C GLY A 26 3.69 26.81 14.73
N PHE A 27 3.49 25.79 13.87
CA PHE A 27 3.20 25.98 12.45
C PHE A 27 1.78 26.50 12.24
N GLU A 28 1.53 27.20 11.14
CA GLU A 28 0.20 27.55 10.66
C GLU A 28 -0.28 26.50 9.67
N PHE A 29 -1.37 25.78 9.96
CA PHE A 29 -1.97 24.81 9.02
C PHE A 29 -3.16 25.43 8.29
N ARG A 30 -3.18 25.25 6.95
CA ARG A 30 -4.33 25.51 6.09
C ARG A 30 -4.87 24.18 5.59
N TYR A 31 -5.95 23.70 6.21
CA TYR A 31 -6.53 22.39 5.91
C TYR A 31 -7.51 22.44 4.75
N TYR A 32 -7.31 21.55 3.76
CA TYR A 32 -8.17 21.40 2.60
C TYR A 32 -8.69 19.95 2.52
N LYS A 33 -10.02 19.78 2.45
CA LYS A 33 -10.66 18.45 2.33
C LYS A 33 -10.44 17.83 0.94
N GLY A 34 -10.28 18.67 -0.08
CA GLY A 34 -10.02 18.24 -1.46
C GLY A 34 -8.59 17.74 -1.66
N HIS A 35 -8.40 16.83 -2.62
CA HIS A 35 -7.09 16.34 -3.02
C HIS A 35 -6.38 17.37 -3.91
N LEU A 36 -5.06 17.54 -3.72
CA LEU A 36 -4.22 18.39 -4.55
C LEU A 36 -4.23 17.90 -6.01
N ASN A 37 -4.41 18.84 -6.93
CA ASN A 37 -4.31 18.62 -8.37
C ASN A 37 -4.14 19.99 -9.08
N LYS A 38 -3.98 19.99 -10.39
CA LYS A 38 -3.79 21.20 -11.18
C LYS A 38 -4.91 22.25 -11.08
N ASN A 39 -6.14 21.85 -10.73
CA ASN A 39 -7.27 22.79 -10.63
C ASN A 39 -7.28 23.58 -9.32
N ASN A 40 -6.59 23.10 -8.28
CA ASN A 40 -6.57 23.74 -6.98
C ASN A 40 -5.16 24.06 -6.44
N VAL A 41 -4.12 23.87 -7.26
CA VAL A 41 -2.73 24.17 -6.86
C VAL A 41 -2.51 25.65 -6.48
N LEU A 42 -3.35 26.55 -6.92
CA LEU A 42 -3.32 27.97 -6.47
C LEU A 42 -3.53 28.14 -4.97
N LEU A 43 -4.15 27.16 -4.29
CA LEU A 43 -4.29 27.17 -2.83
C LEU A 43 -2.94 27.02 -2.09
N THR A 44 -1.87 26.71 -2.82
CA THR A 44 -0.50 26.64 -2.27
C THR A 44 0.20 28.01 -2.31
N GLN A 45 -0.48 29.07 -2.73
CA GLN A 45 0.08 30.41 -2.79
C GLN A 45 0.35 30.96 -1.39
N GLY A 46 1.57 31.43 -1.17
CA GLY A 46 1.98 32.02 0.11
C GLY A 46 2.08 30.98 1.25
N VAL A 47 2.39 29.73 0.94
CA VAL A 47 2.75 28.72 1.95
C VAL A 47 4.19 28.25 1.74
N ASP A 48 4.85 27.86 2.83
CA ASP A 48 6.23 27.37 2.82
C ASP A 48 6.32 25.89 2.46
N ALA A 49 5.31 25.10 2.86
CA ALA A 49 5.27 23.66 2.65
C ALA A 49 3.88 23.18 2.26
N VAL A 50 3.85 22.04 1.59
CA VAL A 50 2.61 21.34 1.22
C VAL A 50 2.67 19.92 1.78
N CYS A 51 1.60 19.48 2.45
CA CYS A 51 1.44 18.12 2.95
C CYS A 51 0.35 17.39 2.17
N ILE A 52 0.70 16.22 1.58
CA ILE A 52 -0.18 15.43 0.72
C ILE A 52 -0.24 13.96 1.14
N PHE A 53 -1.19 13.22 0.54
CA PHE A 53 -1.36 11.78 0.71
C PHE A 53 -1.42 11.07 -0.65
N VAL A 54 -1.65 9.76 -0.66
CA VAL A 54 -1.58 8.90 -1.85
C VAL A 54 -2.56 9.25 -2.97
N ASN A 55 -3.68 9.91 -2.64
CA ASN A 55 -4.71 10.30 -3.61
C ASN A 55 -4.51 11.71 -4.19
N ASP A 56 -3.49 12.43 -3.75
CA ASP A 56 -3.12 13.72 -4.29
C ASP A 56 -2.26 13.54 -5.54
N THR A 57 -2.28 14.52 -6.44
CA THR A 57 -1.45 14.52 -7.65
C THR A 57 -0.39 15.61 -7.54
N ALA A 58 0.88 15.22 -7.64
CA ALA A 58 2.03 16.12 -7.68
C ALA A 58 2.91 15.77 -8.88
N ASP A 59 2.29 15.80 -10.09
CA ASP A 59 2.98 15.68 -11.36
C ASP A 59 3.83 16.93 -11.69
N ALA A 60 4.52 16.92 -12.82
CA ALA A 60 5.39 18.03 -13.21
C ALA A 60 4.65 19.38 -13.29
N GLU A 61 3.38 19.39 -13.75
CA GLU A 61 2.57 20.61 -13.86
C GLU A 61 2.29 21.19 -12.47
N VAL A 62 1.85 20.35 -11.52
CA VAL A 62 1.54 20.75 -10.13
C VAL A 62 2.80 21.15 -9.39
N ILE A 63 3.90 20.40 -9.54
CA ILE A 63 5.20 20.71 -8.92
C ILE A 63 5.71 22.09 -9.36
N ASN A 64 5.70 22.38 -10.67
CA ASN A 64 6.16 23.65 -11.19
C ASN A 64 5.26 24.82 -10.70
N ALA A 65 3.96 24.61 -10.63
CA ALA A 65 3.04 25.60 -10.08
C ALA A 65 3.27 25.85 -8.58
N MET A 66 3.51 24.80 -7.77
CA MET A 66 3.89 24.94 -6.38
C MET A 66 5.19 25.74 -6.21
N ALA A 67 6.20 25.44 -7.03
CA ALA A 67 7.47 26.19 -6.99
C ALA A 67 7.27 27.68 -7.32
N ALA A 68 6.46 27.97 -8.35
CA ALA A 68 6.10 29.35 -8.72
C ALA A 68 5.32 30.07 -7.57
N ASN A 69 4.53 29.33 -6.79
CA ASN A 69 3.83 29.84 -5.61
C ASN A 69 4.74 30.02 -4.37
N GLY A 70 6.02 29.64 -4.47
CA GLY A 70 7.01 29.81 -3.40
C GLY A 70 7.20 28.60 -2.48
N VAL A 71 6.54 27.48 -2.71
CA VAL A 71 6.67 26.25 -1.92
C VAL A 71 8.11 25.71 -2.01
N LYS A 72 8.67 25.32 -0.86
CA LYS A 72 10.03 24.76 -0.74
C LYS A 72 10.06 23.30 -0.29
N LEU A 73 9.00 22.81 0.33
CA LEU A 73 8.91 21.48 0.90
C LEU A 73 7.60 20.81 0.53
N LEU A 74 7.68 19.57 0.03
CA LEU A 74 6.56 18.67 -0.17
C LEU A 74 6.69 17.50 0.81
N ALA A 75 5.79 17.41 1.76
CA ALA A 75 5.74 16.34 2.78
C ALA A 75 4.68 15.30 2.43
N LEU A 76 5.09 14.05 2.33
CA LEU A 76 4.19 12.91 2.10
C LEU A 76 3.91 12.23 3.43
N ARG A 77 2.63 12.20 3.85
CA ARG A 77 2.23 11.44 5.05
C ARG A 77 1.96 9.95 4.76
N CYS A 78 2.76 9.40 3.84
CA CYS A 78 2.74 7.99 3.43
C CYS A 78 4.15 7.52 3.03
N ALA A 79 4.31 6.23 2.83
CA ALA A 79 5.58 5.65 2.40
C ALA A 79 5.74 5.66 0.86
N GLY A 80 4.65 5.45 0.12
CA GLY A 80 4.64 5.51 -1.35
C GLY A 80 4.78 6.95 -1.86
N PHE A 81 5.36 7.10 -3.05
CA PHE A 81 5.59 8.40 -3.69
C PHE A 81 5.33 8.37 -5.21
N ASN A 82 4.60 7.37 -5.71
CA ASN A 82 4.32 7.21 -7.15
C ASN A 82 3.46 8.34 -7.72
N ASN A 83 2.78 9.09 -6.86
CA ASN A 83 1.98 10.27 -7.21
C ASN A 83 2.79 11.58 -7.26
N VAL A 84 4.13 11.50 -7.16
CA VAL A 84 5.03 12.66 -7.18
C VAL A 84 6.06 12.52 -8.29
N ASP A 85 6.19 13.54 -9.15
CA ASP A 85 7.31 13.64 -10.10
C ASP A 85 8.56 14.17 -9.38
N LEU A 86 9.41 13.24 -8.93
CA LEU A 86 10.64 13.56 -8.21
C LEU A 86 11.66 14.34 -9.05
N ASN A 87 11.69 14.12 -10.37
CA ASN A 87 12.58 14.83 -11.28
C ASN A 87 12.15 16.30 -11.40
N ALA A 88 10.85 16.53 -11.58
CA ALA A 88 10.31 17.89 -11.58
C ALA A 88 10.54 18.59 -10.25
N ALA A 89 10.35 17.90 -9.11
CA ALA A 89 10.60 18.46 -7.79
C ALA A 89 12.08 18.88 -7.59
N ALA A 90 13.02 18.02 -7.98
CA ALA A 90 14.45 18.31 -7.92
C ALA A 90 14.82 19.53 -8.79
N ASN A 91 14.32 19.57 -10.03
CA ASN A 91 14.57 20.68 -10.96
C ASN A 91 13.95 22.00 -10.47
N ALA A 92 12.80 21.93 -9.79
CA ALA A 92 12.10 23.10 -9.25
C ALA A 92 12.64 23.54 -7.86
N GLY A 93 13.60 22.82 -7.28
CA GLY A 93 14.17 23.11 -5.96
C GLY A 93 13.21 22.83 -4.79
N ILE A 94 12.23 21.94 -4.98
CA ILE A 94 11.33 21.48 -3.92
C ILE A 94 11.93 20.24 -3.26
N THR A 95 12.18 20.31 -1.95
CA THR A 95 12.57 19.15 -1.17
C THR A 95 11.38 18.24 -0.93
N VAL A 96 11.50 16.94 -1.24
CA VAL A 96 10.45 15.95 -0.97
C VAL A 96 10.85 15.08 0.22
N VAL A 97 9.97 15.00 1.22
CA VAL A 97 10.14 14.12 2.39
C VAL A 97 8.94 13.20 2.54
N ARG A 98 9.16 12.01 3.09
CA ARG A 98 8.11 11.00 3.28
C ARG A 98 8.26 10.24 4.59
N VAL A 99 7.25 9.49 4.97
CA VAL A 99 7.34 8.50 6.06
C VAL A 99 7.95 7.22 5.48
N PRO A 100 9.21 6.88 5.80
CA PRO A 100 9.90 5.77 5.15
C PRO A 100 9.32 4.39 5.50
N ALA A 101 8.78 4.25 6.71
CA ALA A 101 8.06 3.06 7.20
C ALA A 101 7.24 3.45 8.42
N TYR A 102 6.05 2.87 8.59
CA TYR A 102 5.20 3.15 9.75
C TYR A 102 4.78 1.87 10.48
N SER A 103 4.16 0.89 9.82
CA SER A 103 3.76 -0.37 10.46
C SER A 103 3.73 -1.53 9.45
N PRO A 104 4.85 -2.23 9.23
CA PRO A 104 4.86 -3.39 8.34
C PRO A 104 3.97 -4.52 8.87
N TYR A 105 3.80 -4.64 10.20
CA TYR A 105 2.90 -5.61 10.82
C TYR A 105 1.44 -5.34 10.46
N ALA A 106 0.98 -4.08 10.54
CA ALA A 106 -0.41 -3.74 10.21
C ALA A 106 -0.79 -4.16 8.78
N VAL A 107 0.12 -3.97 7.81
CA VAL A 107 -0.12 -4.37 6.42
C VAL A 107 -0.14 -5.89 6.27
N ALA A 108 0.80 -6.60 6.91
CA ALA A 108 0.85 -8.06 6.89
C ALA A 108 -0.41 -8.68 7.54
N GLU A 109 -0.81 -8.19 8.70
CA GLU A 109 -2.03 -8.63 9.41
C GLU A 109 -3.29 -8.34 8.59
N TYR A 110 -3.39 -7.17 7.96
CA TYR A 110 -4.50 -6.83 7.08
C TYR A 110 -4.57 -7.74 5.85
N THR A 111 -3.41 -8.12 5.29
CA THR A 111 -3.32 -9.09 4.19
C THR A 111 -3.91 -10.45 4.62
N VAL A 112 -3.57 -10.93 5.81
CA VAL A 112 -4.15 -12.16 6.37
C VAL A 112 -5.67 -12.01 6.60
N ALA A 113 -6.11 -10.87 7.12
CA ALA A 113 -7.54 -10.59 7.29
C ALA A 113 -8.31 -10.63 5.97
N LEU A 114 -7.74 -10.10 4.89
CA LEU A 114 -8.31 -10.19 3.53
C LEU A 114 -8.39 -11.64 3.06
N MET A 115 -7.30 -12.42 3.20
CA MET A 115 -7.28 -13.85 2.84
C MET A 115 -8.38 -14.62 3.55
N LEU A 116 -8.49 -14.48 4.87
CA LEU A 116 -9.50 -15.14 5.68
C LEU A 116 -10.92 -14.67 5.35
N SER A 117 -11.11 -13.38 5.13
CA SER A 117 -12.40 -12.78 4.79
C SER A 117 -12.92 -13.30 3.44
N LEU A 118 -12.05 -13.38 2.44
CA LEU A 118 -12.39 -13.92 1.11
C LEU A 118 -12.65 -15.42 1.19
N ASN A 119 -11.76 -16.18 1.81
CA ASN A 119 -11.86 -17.63 1.94
C ASN A 119 -13.15 -18.04 2.66
N ARG A 120 -13.38 -17.47 3.85
CA ARG A 120 -14.51 -17.84 4.72
C ARG A 120 -15.79 -17.08 4.40
N LYS A 121 -15.80 -16.25 3.33
CA LYS A 121 -16.96 -15.46 2.89
C LYS A 121 -17.57 -14.60 4.00
N ILE A 122 -16.73 -14.06 4.92
CA ILE A 122 -17.17 -13.38 6.14
C ILE A 122 -18.18 -12.26 5.88
N PRO A 123 -17.96 -11.34 4.91
CA PRO A 123 -18.94 -10.28 4.63
C PRO A 123 -20.31 -10.85 4.23
N ARG A 124 -20.32 -11.84 3.34
CA ARG A 124 -21.56 -12.47 2.86
C ARG A 124 -22.29 -13.18 3.99
N ALA A 125 -21.58 -13.92 4.84
CA ALA A 125 -22.16 -14.58 6.00
C ALA A 125 -22.77 -13.58 7.00
N SER A 126 -22.05 -12.49 7.30
CA SER A 126 -22.49 -11.43 8.18
C SER A 126 -23.79 -10.76 7.68
N TRP A 127 -23.86 -10.42 6.39
CA TRP A 127 -25.07 -9.86 5.78
C TRP A 127 -26.27 -10.79 5.90
N ARG A 128 -26.10 -12.08 5.53
CA ARG A 128 -27.17 -13.06 5.62
C ARG A 128 -27.70 -13.24 7.04
N THR A 129 -26.80 -13.29 8.01
CA THR A 129 -27.20 -13.44 9.42
C THR A 129 -28.01 -12.26 9.90
N LYS A 130 -27.65 -11.02 9.51
CA LYS A 130 -28.44 -9.82 9.82
C LYS A 130 -29.84 -9.84 9.23
N ASP A 131 -30.00 -10.46 8.05
CA ASP A 131 -31.30 -10.63 7.37
C ASP A 131 -32.06 -11.87 7.87
N GLY A 132 -31.59 -12.54 8.92
CA GLY A 132 -32.21 -13.76 9.44
C GLY A 132 -32.04 -14.99 8.55
N ASN A 133 -31.15 -14.95 7.55
CA ASN A 133 -30.86 -16.06 6.65
C ASN A 133 -29.64 -16.84 7.12
N PHE A 134 -29.85 -18.03 7.67
CA PHE A 134 -28.81 -18.93 8.19
C PHE A 134 -28.37 -20.01 7.20
N SER A 135 -28.75 -19.92 5.92
CA SER A 135 -28.33 -20.88 4.89
C SER A 135 -26.82 -20.87 4.68
N LEU A 136 -26.21 -22.05 4.67
CA LEU A 136 -24.78 -22.24 4.40
C LEU A 136 -24.45 -22.29 2.90
N HIS A 137 -25.44 -22.27 2.01
CA HIS A 137 -25.24 -22.38 0.57
C HIS A 137 -24.34 -21.25 0.05
N GLY A 138 -23.25 -21.64 -0.64
CA GLY A 138 -22.25 -20.71 -1.21
C GLY A 138 -21.36 -20.02 -0.17
N LEU A 139 -21.27 -20.53 1.07
CA LEU A 139 -20.34 -20.06 2.11
C LEU A 139 -19.15 -21.01 2.30
N MET A 140 -19.04 -22.05 1.47
CA MET A 140 -17.91 -22.99 1.56
C MET A 140 -16.59 -22.27 1.27
N GLY A 141 -15.62 -22.49 2.13
CA GLY A 141 -14.22 -22.11 1.97
C GLY A 141 -13.33 -23.37 1.94
N PHE A 142 -12.04 -23.17 2.12
CA PHE A 142 -11.05 -24.25 2.22
C PHE A 142 -10.13 -24.01 3.43
N ASP A 143 -9.45 -25.06 3.87
CA ASP A 143 -8.44 -24.93 4.91
C ASP A 143 -7.14 -24.39 4.29
N MET A 144 -6.58 -23.36 4.90
CA MET A 144 -5.30 -22.79 4.45
C MET A 144 -4.12 -23.72 4.79
N HIS A 145 -4.27 -24.55 5.83
CA HIS A 145 -3.27 -25.55 6.20
C HIS A 145 -2.95 -26.49 5.02
N GLY A 146 -1.67 -26.70 4.75
CA GLY A 146 -1.18 -27.53 3.66
C GLY A 146 -1.31 -26.91 2.25
N LYS A 147 -1.98 -25.75 2.11
CA LYS A 147 -2.05 -25.01 0.84
C LYS A 147 -0.76 -24.26 0.55
N THR A 148 -0.56 -23.92 -0.71
CA THR A 148 0.59 -23.16 -1.19
C THR A 148 0.23 -21.70 -1.40
N VAL A 149 1.01 -20.79 -0.79
CA VAL A 149 0.93 -19.37 -1.07
C VAL A 149 2.16 -18.90 -1.84
N GLY A 150 1.94 -18.19 -2.94
CA GLY A 150 2.97 -17.51 -3.71
C GLY A 150 3.11 -16.05 -3.27
N ILE A 151 4.30 -15.66 -2.85
CA ILE A 151 4.61 -14.30 -2.41
C ILE A 151 5.50 -13.62 -3.44
N ILE A 152 5.02 -12.54 -4.03
CA ILE A 152 5.76 -11.75 -5.02
C ILE A 152 6.29 -10.48 -4.38
N GLY A 153 7.61 -10.42 -4.20
CA GLY A 153 8.30 -9.41 -3.40
C GLY A 153 8.46 -9.85 -1.93
N THR A 154 9.71 -9.94 -1.46
CA THR A 154 10.05 -10.42 -0.10
C THR A 154 10.65 -9.33 0.78
N GLY A 155 10.10 -8.10 0.66
CA GLY A 155 10.44 -6.98 1.53
C GLY A 155 9.96 -7.17 2.98
N LYS A 156 10.12 -6.13 3.81
CA LYS A 156 9.81 -6.18 5.25
C LYS A 156 8.39 -6.68 5.57
N ILE A 157 7.39 -6.22 4.82
CA ILE A 157 5.99 -6.62 5.02
C ILE A 157 5.81 -8.10 4.70
N ALA A 158 6.32 -8.53 3.54
CA ALA A 158 6.21 -9.91 3.09
C ALA A 158 6.88 -10.90 4.02
N LYS A 159 8.03 -10.56 4.61
CA LYS A 159 8.72 -11.41 5.60
C LYS A 159 7.85 -11.67 6.83
N ILE A 160 7.18 -10.63 7.33
CA ILE A 160 6.24 -10.76 8.46
C ILE A 160 5.04 -11.62 8.04
N LEU A 161 4.46 -11.37 6.86
CA LEU A 161 3.35 -12.16 6.33
C LEU A 161 3.73 -13.64 6.21
N ILE A 162 4.90 -13.95 5.65
CA ILE A 162 5.41 -15.31 5.52
C ILE A 162 5.45 -16.01 6.88
N HIS A 163 6.01 -15.35 7.90
CA HIS A 163 6.05 -15.89 9.25
C HIS A 163 4.64 -16.22 9.79
N ILE A 164 3.67 -15.33 9.59
CA ILE A 164 2.27 -15.58 9.99
C ILE A 164 1.69 -16.77 9.22
N LEU A 165 1.88 -16.83 7.90
CA LEU A 165 1.34 -17.89 7.06
C LEU A 165 1.98 -19.27 7.34
N LYS A 166 3.24 -19.31 7.74
CA LYS A 166 3.88 -20.53 8.27
C LYS A 166 3.17 -21.02 9.53
N GLY A 167 2.71 -20.11 10.41
CA GLY A 167 1.88 -20.45 11.56
C GLY A 167 0.53 -21.09 11.19
N PHE A 168 -0.01 -20.82 10.00
CA PHE A 168 -1.17 -21.51 9.43
C PHE A 168 -0.82 -22.90 8.85
N GLY A 169 0.44 -23.30 8.83
CA GLY A 169 0.89 -24.55 8.20
C GLY A 169 0.89 -24.51 6.69
N MET A 170 1.03 -23.32 6.08
CA MET A 170 1.10 -23.17 4.62
C MET A 170 2.49 -23.46 4.07
N ASN A 171 2.53 -23.97 2.82
CA ASN A 171 3.73 -23.99 2.02
C ASN A 171 3.92 -22.61 1.36
N VAL A 172 5.15 -22.08 1.37
CA VAL A 172 5.44 -20.74 0.83
C VAL A 172 6.40 -20.85 -0.35
N LEU A 173 5.96 -20.38 -1.51
CA LEU A 173 6.79 -20.08 -2.67
C LEU A 173 7.01 -18.57 -2.72
N ALA A 174 8.22 -18.14 -3.02
CA ALA A 174 8.55 -16.74 -3.09
C ALA A 174 9.23 -16.38 -4.43
N TYR A 175 9.00 -15.16 -4.88
CA TYR A 175 9.73 -14.55 -5.97
C TYR A 175 10.19 -13.15 -5.57
N ASP A 176 11.46 -12.87 -5.79
CA ASP A 176 12.04 -11.54 -5.62
C ASP A 176 13.20 -11.36 -6.61
N LEU A 177 13.46 -10.12 -7.04
CA LEU A 177 14.64 -9.79 -7.84
C LEU A 177 15.95 -9.95 -7.03
N TYR A 178 15.84 -9.82 -5.70
CA TYR A 178 16.95 -9.91 -4.76
C TYR A 178 16.62 -10.92 -3.65
N PRO A 179 16.69 -12.24 -3.92
CA PRO A 179 16.31 -13.28 -2.96
C PRO A 179 17.17 -13.24 -1.69
N ASP A 180 16.53 -13.32 -0.53
CA ASP A 180 17.20 -13.50 0.78
C ASP A 180 17.25 -14.99 1.14
N TYR A 181 18.30 -15.68 0.74
CA TYR A 181 18.46 -17.12 0.98
C TYR A 181 18.70 -17.48 2.46
N ASN A 182 19.16 -16.54 3.29
CA ASN A 182 19.26 -16.77 4.74
C ASN A 182 17.88 -16.85 5.35
N PHE A 183 17.04 -15.85 5.07
CA PHE A 183 15.63 -15.84 5.46
C PHE A 183 14.87 -17.07 4.91
N ALA A 184 15.14 -17.47 3.66
CA ALA A 184 14.51 -18.65 3.08
C ALA A 184 14.82 -19.94 3.84
N ARG A 185 16.05 -20.09 4.31
CA ARG A 185 16.45 -21.24 5.15
C ARG A 185 15.81 -21.22 6.54
N GLU A 186 15.79 -20.06 7.17
CA GLU A 186 15.19 -19.86 8.50
C GLU A 186 13.69 -20.17 8.50
N GLU A 187 12.96 -19.63 7.53
CA GLU A 187 11.51 -19.80 7.41
C GLU A 187 11.09 -21.05 6.61
N GLN A 188 12.06 -21.80 6.06
CA GLN A 188 11.81 -22.98 5.23
C GLN A 188 10.87 -22.66 4.05
N ILE A 189 11.19 -21.61 3.29
CA ILE A 189 10.49 -21.21 2.08
C ILE A 189 11.35 -21.46 0.84
N VAL A 190 10.74 -21.49 -0.34
CA VAL A 190 11.42 -21.76 -1.60
C VAL A 190 11.28 -20.57 -2.53
N TYR A 191 12.43 -20.00 -2.95
CA TYR A 191 12.43 -19.06 -4.07
C TYR A 191 12.31 -19.80 -5.39
N THR A 192 11.44 -19.30 -6.28
CA THR A 192 11.18 -19.95 -7.58
C THR A 192 10.93 -18.90 -8.67
N SER A 193 10.73 -19.35 -9.91
CA SER A 193 10.32 -18.47 -11.01
C SER A 193 8.87 -17.99 -10.84
N LEU A 194 8.51 -16.88 -11.49
CA LEU A 194 7.11 -16.41 -11.51
C LEU A 194 6.18 -17.47 -12.10
N ASP A 195 6.60 -18.14 -13.16
CA ASP A 195 5.79 -19.17 -13.82
C ASP A 195 5.46 -20.32 -12.90
N GLU A 196 6.46 -20.85 -12.19
CA GLU A 196 6.25 -21.92 -11.21
C GLU A 196 5.40 -21.45 -10.04
N LEU A 197 5.61 -20.21 -9.57
CA LEU A 197 4.81 -19.61 -8.50
C LEU A 197 3.33 -19.52 -8.92
N TYR A 198 3.04 -19.05 -10.14
CA TYR A 198 1.67 -18.99 -10.66
C TYR A 198 1.02 -20.36 -10.74
N HIS A 199 1.75 -21.35 -11.29
CA HIS A 199 1.22 -22.69 -11.48
C HIS A 199 0.94 -23.43 -10.17
N SER A 200 1.78 -23.26 -9.17
CA SER A 200 1.75 -24.06 -7.95
C SER A 200 0.96 -23.43 -6.80
N SER A 201 0.61 -22.14 -6.88
CA SER A 201 -0.01 -21.43 -5.77
C SER A 201 -1.54 -21.56 -5.73
N ASP A 202 -2.10 -21.75 -4.53
CA ASP A 202 -3.53 -21.66 -4.24
C ASP A 202 -3.94 -20.23 -3.87
N ILE A 203 -2.98 -19.45 -3.34
CA ILE A 203 -3.11 -18.04 -3.02
C ILE A 203 -1.87 -17.32 -3.54
N ILE A 204 -2.04 -16.14 -4.14
CA ILE A 204 -0.94 -15.28 -4.59
C ILE A 204 -1.09 -13.92 -3.93
N SER A 205 -0.02 -13.41 -3.32
CA SER A 205 -0.01 -12.11 -2.67
C SER A 205 1.14 -11.24 -3.18
N LEU A 206 0.81 -10.00 -3.60
CA LEU A 206 1.76 -9.06 -4.17
C LEU A 206 2.26 -8.09 -3.11
N HIS A 207 3.59 -7.99 -2.96
CA HIS A 207 4.27 -7.12 -2.02
C HIS A 207 5.46 -6.40 -2.67
N CYS A 208 5.52 -6.41 -4.00
CA CYS A 208 6.51 -5.68 -4.78
C CYS A 208 6.08 -4.21 -4.99
N PRO A 209 7.02 -3.27 -5.14
CA PRO A 209 6.71 -1.89 -5.51
C PRO A 209 6.16 -1.83 -6.95
N LEU A 210 5.36 -0.81 -7.24
CA LEU A 210 4.97 -0.50 -8.61
C LEU A 210 6.15 0.16 -9.35
N THR A 211 6.64 -0.54 -10.37
CA THR A 211 7.70 -0.10 -11.28
C THR A 211 7.29 -0.44 -12.72
N GLU A 212 8.02 0.00 -13.71
CA GLU A 212 7.75 -0.41 -15.11
C GLU A 212 7.86 -1.93 -15.29
N ALA A 213 8.73 -2.61 -14.53
CA ALA A 213 8.88 -4.07 -14.57
C ALA A 213 7.75 -4.84 -13.85
N THR A 214 7.08 -4.22 -12.87
CA THR A 214 6.00 -4.84 -12.09
C THR A 214 4.62 -4.34 -12.46
N LYS A 215 4.54 -3.30 -13.29
CA LYS A 215 3.29 -2.81 -13.86
C LYS A 215 2.63 -3.89 -14.72
N TYR A 216 1.35 -4.13 -14.46
CA TYR A 216 0.59 -5.19 -15.13
C TYR A 216 1.19 -6.61 -14.95
N LEU A 217 1.83 -6.87 -13.81
CA LEU A 217 2.36 -8.20 -13.51
C LEU A 217 1.27 -9.27 -13.51
N ILE A 218 0.07 -8.91 -13.05
CA ILE A 218 -1.13 -9.72 -13.20
C ILE A 218 -1.85 -9.27 -14.47
N ASN A 219 -1.90 -10.16 -15.45
CA ASN A 219 -2.49 -9.95 -16.77
C ASN A 219 -3.02 -11.29 -17.31
N ASP A 220 -3.61 -11.29 -18.51
CA ASP A 220 -4.19 -12.50 -19.11
C ASP A 220 -3.17 -13.65 -19.21
N TYR A 221 -1.94 -13.35 -19.55
CA TYR A 221 -0.89 -14.38 -19.63
C TYR A 221 -0.55 -14.97 -18.26
N SER A 222 -0.35 -14.16 -17.24
CA SER A 222 -0.06 -14.64 -15.88
C SER A 222 -1.26 -15.41 -15.30
N ILE A 223 -2.48 -14.91 -15.53
CA ILE A 223 -3.72 -15.57 -15.09
C ILE A 223 -3.90 -16.93 -15.76
N SER A 224 -3.59 -17.05 -17.06
CA SER A 224 -3.72 -18.33 -17.79
C SER A 224 -2.79 -19.44 -17.25
N LYS A 225 -1.76 -19.09 -16.46
CA LYS A 225 -0.85 -20.04 -15.82
C LYS A 225 -1.26 -20.40 -14.39
N MET A 226 -2.22 -19.68 -13.82
CA MET A 226 -2.66 -19.88 -12.44
C MET A 226 -3.65 -21.05 -12.32
N LYS A 227 -3.79 -21.56 -11.12
CA LYS A 227 -4.83 -22.56 -10.82
C LYS A 227 -6.22 -21.94 -10.93
N ASP A 228 -7.19 -22.75 -11.38
CA ASP A 228 -8.59 -22.38 -11.31
C ASP A 228 -9.00 -22.10 -9.85
N GLY A 229 -9.63 -20.94 -9.62
CA GLY A 229 -10.06 -20.54 -8.29
C GLY A 229 -8.94 -19.98 -7.39
N VAL A 230 -7.75 -19.68 -7.93
CA VAL A 230 -6.68 -19.01 -7.19
C VAL A 230 -7.18 -17.73 -6.53
N MET A 231 -6.74 -17.48 -5.31
CA MET A 231 -7.00 -16.22 -4.62
C MET A 231 -5.85 -15.24 -4.86
N ILE A 232 -6.14 -14.03 -5.32
CA ILE A 232 -5.14 -12.98 -5.52
C ILE A 232 -5.37 -11.86 -4.52
N ILE A 233 -4.31 -11.46 -3.81
CA ILE A 233 -4.30 -10.36 -2.83
C ILE A 233 -3.26 -9.31 -3.27
N ASN A 234 -3.68 -8.06 -3.29
CA ASN A 234 -2.82 -6.91 -3.63
C ASN A 234 -3.06 -5.75 -2.65
#